data_934cb7430d01149dc6e35490e51f48c3
#
_entry.id   934cb7430d01149dc6e35490e51f48c3
#
_cell.length_a   1.000
_cell.length_b   1.000
_cell.length_c   1.000
_cell.angle_alpha   90.00
_cell.angle_beta   90.00
_cell.angle_gamma   90.00
#
_symmetry.space_group_name_H-M   'P 1'
#
loop_
_entity.id
_entity.type
_entity.pdbx_description
1 polymer ?
#
loop_
_entity_poly.entity_id
_entity_poly.type
_entity_poly.pdbx_seq_one_letter_code
_entity_poly.pdbx_strand_id
1 'polypeptide(L)'
;MENNYGLIKAFGPSIFKAKIPEELLNKLNKFIDDTINDEEQSKKLDVGKGLVGDVKQEFKLDKKTVQESGWLKFLGDSVAQWIYKDTGKKISEFKLIETWVVRQFENEYNPIHWHSGHISGAGFLKLPETFGKHFQDNKKDYRGGNLELIHGKRQFLSQCRFPIEPKVGDFYFFPHYLMHTVYPFKGTKEERLSLIHISEPTRPY
;
A
#
# COMPACT_ATOMS: atom_id res chain seq x y z
N MET A 1 1.66 -23.23 -11.66
CA MET A 1 1.24 -21.83 -11.55
C MET A 1 1.51 -21.40 -10.12
N GLU A 2 2.51 -20.56 -9.90
CA GLU A 2 2.74 -19.95 -8.59
C GLU A 2 1.52 -19.09 -8.24
N ASN A 3 0.98 -19.30 -7.06
CA ASN A 3 -0.14 -18.51 -6.57
C ASN A 3 0.33 -17.07 -6.32
N ASN A 4 -0.09 -16.14 -7.17
CA ASN A 4 0.26 -14.72 -7.06
C ASN A 4 -0.48 -13.97 -5.93
N TYR A 5 -1.10 -14.71 -4.98
CA TYR A 5 -1.85 -14.15 -3.86
C TYR A 5 -1.69 -14.99 -2.59
N GLY A 6 -1.88 -14.37 -1.45
CA GLY A 6 -1.90 -15.02 -0.15
C GLY A 6 -2.91 -14.35 0.79
N LEU A 7 -3.61 -15.16 1.58
CA LEU A 7 -4.47 -14.69 2.67
C LEU A 7 -3.68 -14.77 3.98
N ILE A 8 -3.57 -13.66 4.68
CA ILE A 8 -2.84 -13.56 5.94
C ILE A 8 -3.82 -13.16 7.05
N LYS A 9 -3.96 -14.02 8.06
CA LYS A 9 -4.71 -13.74 9.31
C LYS A 9 -3.73 -13.58 10.46
N ALA A 10 -3.19 -12.37 10.63
CA ALA A 10 -2.24 -12.06 11.70
C ALA A 10 -2.95 -11.89 13.07
N PHE A 11 -4.22 -11.48 13.03
CA PHE A 11 -5.13 -11.30 14.19
C PHE A 11 -6.57 -11.42 13.68
N GLY A 12 -7.58 -10.87 14.36
CA GLY A 12 -9.00 -11.01 14.00
C GLY A 12 -9.35 -10.78 12.52
N PRO A 13 -9.05 -9.62 11.90
CA PRO A 13 -9.22 -9.41 10.47
C PRO A 13 -8.14 -10.14 9.67
N SER A 14 -8.51 -10.60 8.48
CA SER A 14 -7.54 -11.14 7.52
C SER A 14 -6.84 -10.02 6.74
N ILE A 15 -5.65 -10.33 6.27
CA ILE A 15 -4.87 -9.51 5.34
C ILE A 15 -4.69 -10.34 4.06
N PHE A 16 -4.98 -9.74 2.92
CA PHE A 16 -4.81 -10.41 1.64
C PHE A 16 -3.61 -9.83 0.90
N LYS A 17 -2.71 -10.70 0.47
CA LYS A 17 -1.55 -10.34 -0.32
C LYS A 17 -1.75 -10.77 -1.77
N ALA A 18 -1.56 -9.84 -2.70
CA ALA A 18 -1.53 -10.10 -4.14
C ALA A 18 -0.20 -9.62 -4.74
N LYS A 19 0.14 -10.15 -5.89
CA LYS A 19 1.28 -9.70 -6.69
C LYS A 19 0.78 -8.88 -7.86
N ILE A 20 1.24 -7.63 -7.99
CA ILE A 20 0.97 -6.78 -9.14
C ILE A 20 1.65 -7.43 -10.37
N PRO A 21 0.91 -7.70 -11.46
CA PRO A 21 1.52 -8.20 -12.69
C PRO A 21 2.62 -7.26 -13.20
N GLU A 22 3.70 -7.80 -13.72
CA GLU A 22 4.86 -7.02 -14.16
C GLU A 22 4.50 -5.97 -15.23
N GLU A 23 3.64 -6.33 -16.19
CA GLU A 23 3.17 -5.39 -17.21
C GLU A 23 2.42 -4.19 -16.58
N LEU A 24 1.56 -4.46 -15.60
CA LEU A 24 0.85 -3.42 -14.87
C LEU A 24 1.80 -2.56 -14.04
N LEU A 25 2.76 -3.18 -13.35
CA LEU A 25 3.79 -2.50 -12.59
C LEU A 25 4.57 -1.51 -13.46
N ASN A 26 4.99 -1.94 -14.65
CA ASN A 26 5.72 -1.12 -15.60
C ASN A 26 4.88 0.06 -16.11
N LYS A 27 3.58 -0.15 -16.40
CA LYS A 27 2.66 0.92 -16.81
C LYS A 27 2.49 1.97 -15.71
N LEU A 28 2.33 1.53 -14.46
CA LEU A 28 2.19 2.42 -13.31
C LEU A 28 3.47 3.22 -13.05
N ASN A 29 4.64 2.57 -13.07
CA ASN A 29 5.92 3.25 -12.91
C ASN A 29 6.15 4.29 -14.02
N LYS A 30 5.83 3.95 -15.28
CA LYS A 30 5.93 4.91 -16.39
C LYS A 30 5.05 6.14 -16.16
N PHE A 31 3.78 5.96 -15.76
CA PHE A 31 2.89 7.08 -15.45
C PHE A 31 3.46 7.96 -14.33
N ILE A 32 4.03 7.35 -13.30
CA ILE A 32 4.63 8.07 -12.17
C ILE A 32 5.84 8.86 -12.63
N ASP A 33 6.74 8.27 -13.39
CA ASP A 33 7.93 8.95 -13.93
C ASP A 33 7.52 10.11 -14.85
N ASP A 34 6.55 9.91 -15.74
CA ASP A 34 6.01 10.94 -16.61
C ASP A 34 5.40 12.11 -15.76
N THR A 35 4.66 11.80 -14.69
CA THR A 35 4.06 12.81 -13.79
C THR A 35 5.13 13.58 -13.01
N ILE A 36 6.18 12.90 -12.52
CA ILE A 36 7.27 13.55 -11.78
C ILE A 36 8.05 14.51 -12.68
N ASN A 37 8.20 14.19 -13.95
CA ASN A 37 8.92 15.00 -14.93
C ASN A 37 8.10 16.16 -15.48
N ASP A 38 6.79 16.20 -15.25
CA ASP A 38 5.88 17.28 -15.63
C ASP A 38 5.44 18.05 -14.37
N GLU A 39 6.01 19.24 -14.18
CA GLU A 39 5.75 20.05 -12.98
C GLU A 39 4.29 20.52 -12.87
N GLU A 40 3.63 20.83 -14.00
CA GLU A 40 2.22 21.24 -13.99
C GLU A 40 1.31 20.06 -13.65
N GLN A 41 1.54 18.91 -14.26
CA GLN A 41 0.82 17.68 -13.98
C GLN A 41 1.00 17.25 -12.52
N SER A 42 2.23 17.29 -12.03
CA SER A 42 2.58 16.96 -10.65
C SER A 42 1.83 17.85 -9.65
N LYS A 43 1.80 19.16 -9.85
CA LYS A 43 1.03 20.11 -9.01
C LYS A 43 -0.47 19.89 -9.09
N LYS A 44 -1.00 19.59 -10.28
CA LYS A 44 -2.44 19.35 -10.49
C LYS A 44 -2.93 18.09 -9.79
N LEU A 45 -2.12 17.05 -9.72
CA LEU A 45 -2.45 15.77 -9.12
C LEU A 45 -2.10 15.70 -7.62
N ASP A 46 -1.39 16.69 -7.09
CA ASP A 46 -0.97 16.73 -5.68
C ASP A 46 -2.17 16.68 -4.72
N VAL A 47 -2.09 15.79 -3.72
CA VAL A 47 -3.10 15.62 -2.69
C VAL A 47 -2.53 15.66 -1.27
N GLY A 48 -1.23 15.89 -1.14
CA GLY A 48 -0.51 15.83 0.13
C GLY A 48 -1.12 16.70 1.24
N LYS A 49 -1.74 17.84 0.91
CA LYS A 49 -2.41 18.72 1.89
C LYS A 49 -3.54 18.04 2.67
N GLY A 50 -4.17 17.02 2.11
CA GLY A 50 -5.28 16.28 2.73
C GLY A 50 -4.86 14.98 3.41
N LEU A 51 -3.59 14.61 3.33
CA LEU A 51 -3.04 13.36 3.83
C LEU A 51 -2.13 13.60 5.03
N VAL A 52 -1.86 12.55 5.78
CA VAL A 52 -1.12 12.63 7.07
C VAL A 52 0.38 12.41 6.91
N GLY A 53 0.82 12.02 5.71
CA GLY A 53 2.23 11.74 5.43
C GLY A 53 3.12 12.98 5.60
N ASP A 54 4.24 12.82 6.27
CA ASP A 54 5.35 13.77 6.24
C ASP A 54 6.36 13.28 5.20
N VAL A 55 5.94 13.41 3.94
CA VAL A 55 6.63 12.88 2.76
C VAL A 55 6.72 13.95 1.67
N LYS A 56 7.69 13.79 0.79
CA LYS A 56 7.97 14.77 -0.25
C LYS A 56 6.79 15.02 -1.18
N GLN A 57 6.07 13.97 -1.55
CA GLN A 57 5.03 14.10 -2.56
C GLN A 57 4.01 12.97 -2.48
N GLU A 58 2.75 13.35 -2.59
CA GLU A 58 1.62 12.43 -2.74
C GLU A 58 0.72 12.94 -3.85
N PHE A 59 0.45 12.11 -4.86
CA PHE A 59 -0.38 12.53 -5.99
C PHE A 59 -1.32 11.41 -6.46
N LYS A 60 -2.52 11.80 -6.91
CA LYS A 60 -3.54 10.87 -7.42
C LYS A 60 -3.10 10.25 -8.74
N LEU A 61 -3.50 9.01 -8.96
CA LEU A 61 -3.58 8.50 -10.31
C LEU A 61 -4.77 9.18 -11.01
N ASP A 62 -4.54 9.64 -12.24
CA ASP A 62 -5.65 10.19 -13.03
C ASP A 62 -6.64 9.08 -13.46
N LYS A 63 -7.88 9.50 -13.78
CA LYS A 63 -8.95 8.55 -14.15
C LYS A 63 -8.61 7.70 -15.37
N LYS A 64 -7.90 8.26 -16.33
CA LYS A 64 -7.50 7.55 -17.55
C LYS A 64 -6.53 6.43 -17.22
N THR A 65 -5.49 6.73 -16.46
CA THR A 65 -4.51 5.73 -16.00
C THR A 65 -5.17 4.62 -15.18
N VAL A 66 -6.06 4.97 -14.26
CA VAL A 66 -6.79 3.98 -13.46
C VAL A 66 -7.59 3.00 -14.33
N GLN A 67 -8.23 3.49 -15.40
CA GLN A 67 -9.07 2.67 -16.29
C GLN A 67 -8.26 1.88 -17.33
N GLU A 68 -7.30 2.52 -17.99
CA GLU A 68 -6.60 1.97 -19.14
C GLU A 68 -5.38 1.11 -18.79
N SER A 69 -4.75 1.31 -17.61
CA SER A 69 -3.60 0.51 -17.19
C SER A 69 -3.94 -0.94 -16.86
N GLY A 70 -5.18 -1.20 -16.43
CA GLY A 70 -5.61 -2.45 -15.80
C GLY A 70 -5.63 -2.39 -14.27
N TRP A 71 -5.31 -1.22 -13.68
CA TRP A 71 -5.26 -1.04 -12.23
C TRP A 71 -6.59 -1.31 -11.55
N LEU A 72 -7.68 -0.73 -12.08
CA LEU A 72 -9.03 -0.96 -11.55
C LEU A 72 -9.42 -2.44 -11.57
N LYS A 73 -9.07 -3.14 -12.65
CA LYS A 73 -9.33 -4.58 -12.78
C LYS A 73 -8.54 -5.39 -11.74
N PHE A 74 -7.25 -5.11 -11.58
CA PHE A 74 -6.40 -5.77 -10.57
C PHE A 74 -6.97 -5.61 -9.15
N LEU A 75 -7.40 -4.41 -8.78
CA LEU A 75 -8.00 -4.14 -7.48
C LEU A 75 -9.32 -4.92 -7.30
N GLY A 76 -10.22 -4.84 -8.27
CA GLY A 76 -11.52 -5.51 -8.20
C GLY A 76 -11.41 -7.03 -8.12
N ASP A 77 -10.57 -7.63 -8.96
CA ASP A 77 -10.33 -9.08 -8.95
C ASP A 77 -9.71 -9.55 -7.62
N SER A 78 -8.74 -8.79 -7.10
CA SER A 78 -8.07 -9.11 -5.84
C SER A 78 -9.02 -9.03 -4.65
N VAL A 79 -9.84 -7.98 -4.58
CA VAL A 79 -10.84 -7.80 -3.52
C VAL A 79 -11.91 -8.88 -3.59
N ALA A 80 -12.42 -9.19 -4.78
CA ALA A 80 -13.40 -10.26 -4.97
C ALA A 80 -12.86 -11.61 -4.51
N GLN A 81 -11.61 -11.90 -4.85
CA GLN A 81 -10.95 -13.13 -4.44
C GLN A 81 -10.69 -13.19 -2.93
N TRP A 82 -10.26 -12.08 -2.32
CA TRP A 82 -10.09 -11.99 -0.87
C TRP A 82 -11.39 -12.27 -0.13
N ILE A 83 -12.47 -11.54 -0.47
CA ILE A 83 -13.77 -11.70 0.18
C ILE A 83 -14.29 -13.14 0.02
N TYR A 84 -14.16 -13.70 -1.19
CA TYR A 84 -14.57 -15.08 -1.41
C TYR A 84 -13.79 -16.09 -0.57
N LYS A 85 -12.47 -15.94 -0.46
CA LYS A 85 -11.63 -16.81 0.35
C LYS A 85 -11.89 -16.68 1.86
N ASP A 86 -12.20 -15.47 2.31
CA ASP A 86 -12.42 -15.19 3.74
C ASP A 86 -13.82 -15.56 4.22
N THR A 87 -14.84 -15.42 3.35
CA THR A 87 -16.25 -15.52 3.72
C THR A 87 -17.04 -16.57 2.96
N GLY A 88 -16.52 -17.10 1.85
CA GLY A 88 -17.26 -17.95 0.89
C GLY A 88 -18.26 -17.18 0.01
N LYS A 89 -18.38 -15.86 0.17
CA LYS A 89 -19.38 -15.05 -0.52
C LYS A 89 -18.78 -14.27 -1.69
N LYS A 90 -19.60 -14.03 -2.72
CA LYS A 90 -19.21 -13.20 -3.87
C LYS A 90 -19.71 -11.77 -3.68
N ILE A 91 -18.94 -10.81 -4.16
CA ILE A 91 -19.39 -9.42 -4.30
C ILE A 91 -19.96 -9.21 -5.70
N SER A 92 -20.92 -8.31 -5.85
CA SER A 92 -21.51 -7.95 -7.16
C SER A 92 -20.93 -6.67 -7.73
N GLU A 93 -20.39 -5.80 -6.89
CA GLU A 93 -19.81 -4.53 -7.30
C GLU A 93 -18.51 -4.24 -6.55
N PHE A 94 -17.65 -3.47 -7.20
CA PHE A 94 -16.44 -2.91 -6.62
C PHE A 94 -16.35 -1.43 -7.01
N LYS A 95 -16.27 -0.55 -6.03
CA LYS A 95 -16.11 0.89 -6.22
C LYS A 95 -14.76 1.34 -5.69
N LEU A 96 -13.89 1.82 -6.56
CA LEU A 96 -12.69 2.54 -6.18
C LEU A 96 -13.07 3.95 -5.75
N ILE A 97 -12.75 4.32 -4.52
CA ILE A 97 -12.98 5.68 -3.98
C ILE A 97 -11.82 6.57 -4.34
N GLU A 98 -10.61 6.18 -3.92
CA GLU A 98 -9.38 6.91 -4.19
C GLU A 98 -8.21 5.98 -4.40
N THR A 99 -7.23 6.47 -5.16
CA THR A 99 -5.92 5.82 -5.29
C THR A 99 -4.86 6.89 -5.55
N TRP A 100 -3.75 6.79 -4.83
CA TRP A 100 -2.66 7.76 -4.92
C TRP A 100 -1.30 7.11 -4.72
N VAL A 101 -0.28 7.77 -5.21
CA VAL A 101 1.13 7.41 -5.07
C VAL A 101 1.70 8.16 -3.88
N VAL A 102 2.48 7.49 -3.07
CA VAL A 102 3.33 8.09 -2.04
C VAL A 102 4.78 7.97 -2.47
N ARG A 103 5.43 9.12 -2.60
CA ARG A 103 6.84 9.25 -2.93
C ARG A 103 7.62 9.64 -1.70
N GLN A 104 8.25 8.67 -1.07
CA GLN A 104 8.93 8.80 0.21
C GLN A 104 10.45 8.73 0.02
N PHE A 105 11.17 9.66 0.64
CA PHE A 105 12.64 9.69 0.71
C PHE A 105 13.13 9.39 2.14
N GLU A 106 14.44 9.40 2.34
CA GLU A 106 15.03 9.18 3.66
C GLU A 106 14.52 10.18 4.70
N ASN A 107 14.34 9.70 5.94
CA ASN A 107 13.78 10.40 7.09
C ASN A 107 12.30 10.79 6.99
N GLU A 108 11.66 10.63 5.83
CA GLU A 108 10.24 10.82 5.65
C GLU A 108 9.44 9.61 6.15
N TYR A 109 8.20 9.81 6.57
CA TYR A 109 7.37 8.74 7.16
C TYR A 109 5.88 9.03 7.04
N ASN A 110 5.06 7.98 7.22
CA ASN A 110 3.63 8.14 7.46
C ASN A 110 3.33 7.81 8.92
N PRO A 111 2.80 8.75 9.72
CA PRO A 111 2.42 8.50 11.10
C PRO A 111 1.30 7.46 11.20
N ILE A 112 0.98 7.01 12.40
CA ILE A 112 -0.12 6.06 12.62
C ILE A 112 -1.45 6.71 12.21
N HIS A 113 -2.16 6.06 11.30
CA HIS A 113 -3.44 6.52 10.77
C HIS A 113 -4.31 5.35 10.30
N TRP A 114 -5.52 5.65 9.84
CA TRP A 114 -6.44 4.75 9.16
C TRP A 114 -7.12 5.48 8.01
N HIS A 115 -7.88 4.76 7.18
CA HIS A 115 -8.57 5.34 6.04
C HIS A 115 -10.10 5.27 6.21
N SER A 116 -10.83 6.00 5.34
CA SER A 116 -12.27 5.82 5.11
C SER A 116 -12.56 4.60 4.21
N GLY A 117 -13.81 4.40 3.81
CA GLY A 117 -14.23 3.28 2.96
C GLY A 117 -14.40 1.98 3.73
N HIS A 118 -14.23 0.83 3.08
CA HIS A 118 -14.30 -0.50 3.70
C HIS A 118 -12.99 -1.26 3.61
N ILE A 119 -12.28 -1.12 2.50
CA ILE A 119 -11.01 -1.78 2.22
C ILE A 119 -9.96 -0.74 1.87
N SER A 120 -8.81 -0.89 2.47
CA SER A 120 -7.60 -0.18 2.14
C SER A 120 -6.55 -1.13 1.57
N GLY A 121 -5.56 -0.59 0.90
CA GLY A 121 -4.42 -1.37 0.49
C GLY A 121 -3.21 -0.51 0.19
N ALA A 122 -2.06 -1.13 0.33
CA ALA A 122 -0.77 -0.52 0.03
C ALA A 122 0.14 -1.52 -0.69
N GLY A 123 0.83 -1.06 -1.72
CA GLY A 123 1.77 -1.85 -2.49
C GLY A 123 3.03 -1.08 -2.85
N PHE A 124 4.05 -1.80 -3.30
CA PHE A 124 5.38 -1.27 -3.51
C PHE A 124 5.74 -1.33 -4.99
N LEU A 125 5.96 -0.17 -5.60
CA LEU A 125 6.25 -0.03 -7.03
C LEU A 125 7.75 0.09 -7.31
N LYS A 126 8.47 0.77 -6.42
CA LYS A 126 9.92 1.00 -6.51
C LYS A 126 10.50 1.06 -5.11
N LEU A 127 11.69 0.54 -4.94
CA LEU A 127 12.38 0.53 -3.65
C LEU A 127 13.83 0.98 -3.84
N PRO A 128 14.42 1.64 -2.84
CA PRO A 128 15.85 1.91 -2.85
C PRO A 128 16.65 0.61 -2.70
N GLU A 129 17.91 0.61 -3.09
CA GLU A 129 18.82 -0.54 -2.89
C GLU A 129 18.97 -0.90 -1.42
N THR A 130 18.87 0.07 -0.54
CA THR A 130 18.96 -0.12 0.91
C THR A 130 18.00 0.79 1.65
N PHE A 131 17.44 0.30 2.74
CA PHE A 131 16.70 1.11 3.72
C PHE A 131 17.60 1.59 4.88
N GLY A 132 18.90 1.27 4.83
CA GLY A 132 19.86 1.61 5.87
C GLY A 132 19.91 0.62 7.02
N LYS A 133 20.41 1.08 8.17
CA LYS A 133 20.59 0.25 9.36
C LYS A 133 20.33 1.06 10.64
N HIS A 134 20.30 0.38 11.77
CA HIS A 134 20.26 1.04 13.08
C HIS A 134 21.50 1.93 13.31
N PHE A 135 21.34 2.95 14.15
CA PHE A 135 22.48 3.72 14.65
C PHE A 135 23.36 2.91 15.62
N GLN A 136 22.76 1.96 16.33
CA GLN A 136 23.43 1.07 17.26
C GLN A 136 23.80 -0.23 16.54
N ASP A 137 25.08 -0.56 16.48
CA ASP A 137 25.61 -1.69 15.70
C ASP A 137 25.12 -3.06 16.18
N ASN A 138 24.85 -3.20 17.47
CA ASN A 138 24.35 -4.45 18.07
C ASN A 138 22.83 -4.61 18.03
N LYS A 139 22.10 -3.64 17.51
CA LYS A 139 20.64 -3.68 17.42
C LYS A 139 20.20 -4.44 16.17
N LYS A 140 19.30 -5.40 16.36
CA LYS A 140 18.70 -6.20 15.28
C LYS A 140 17.32 -5.67 14.92
N ASP A 141 16.69 -6.28 13.90
CA ASP A 141 15.32 -6.02 13.48
C ASP A 141 15.07 -4.59 13.00
N TYR A 142 15.92 -4.11 12.12
CA TYR A 142 15.75 -2.81 11.47
C TYR A 142 14.44 -2.80 10.67
N ARG A 143 13.64 -1.74 10.85
CA ARG A 143 12.31 -1.61 10.24
C ARG A 143 12.18 -0.39 9.32
N GLY A 144 13.28 0.22 8.95
CA GLY A 144 13.24 1.36 8.01
C GLY A 144 12.51 0.99 6.73
N GLY A 145 11.59 1.86 6.28
CA GLY A 145 10.76 1.64 5.11
C GLY A 145 9.63 0.61 5.25
N ASN A 146 9.53 -0.13 6.37
CA ASN A 146 8.46 -1.09 6.57
C ASN A 146 7.10 -0.41 6.72
N LEU A 147 6.08 -1.03 6.13
CA LEU A 147 4.69 -0.81 6.51
C LEU A 147 4.37 -1.68 7.72
N GLU A 148 3.74 -1.12 8.73
CA GLU A 148 3.29 -1.89 9.89
C GLU A 148 1.81 -1.71 10.13
N LEU A 149 1.06 -2.82 10.18
CA LEU A 149 -0.35 -2.85 10.52
C LEU A 149 -0.50 -3.11 12.03
N ILE A 150 -1.46 -2.45 12.67
CA ILE A 150 -1.67 -2.47 14.11
C ILE A 150 -3.14 -2.78 14.41
N HIS A 151 -3.39 -3.77 15.28
CA HIS A 151 -4.73 -4.15 15.71
C HIS A 151 -4.74 -4.67 17.16
N GLY A 152 -5.70 -4.18 17.95
CA GLY A 152 -5.90 -4.65 19.32
C GLY A 152 -4.76 -4.31 20.28
N LYS A 153 -4.62 -5.14 21.32
CA LYS A 153 -3.61 -5.00 22.37
C LYS A 153 -2.63 -6.18 22.38
N ARG A 154 -1.38 -5.90 22.70
CA ARG A 154 -0.41 -6.98 22.97
C ARG A 154 -0.80 -7.69 24.26
N GLN A 155 -1.00 -8.99 24.17
CA GLN A 155 -1.30 -9.87 25.29
C GLN A 155 -0.47 -11.15 25.19
N PHE A 156 -0.53 -12.00 26.24
CA PHE A 156 0.08 -13.32 26.20
C PHE A 156 -0.51 -14.12 25.03
N LEU A 157 0.34 -14.67 24.15
CA LEU A 157 -0.01 -15.39 22.93
C LEU A 157 -0.81 -14.57 21.88
N SER A 158 -0.87 -13.24 22.02
CA SER A 158 -1.51 -12.37 21.02
C SER A 158 -0.55 -11.29 20.54
N GLN A 159 -0.42 -11.18 19.24
CA GLN A 159 0.32 -10.10 18.58
C GLN A 159 -0.65 -8.97 18.22
N CYS A 160 -0.20 -7.73 18.37
CA CYS A 160 -0.96 -6.54 17.95
C CYS A 160 -0.30 -5.79 16.77
N ARG A 161 0.83 -6.26 16.30
CA ARG A 161 1.61 -5.61 15.24
C ARG A 161 1.98 -6.64 14.16
N PHE A 162 1.84 -6.23 12.92
CA PHE A 162 2.22 -7.04 11.75
C PHE A 162 3.13 -6.20 10.83
N PRO A 163 4.45 -6.33 10.96
CA PRO A 163 5.39 -5.64 10.09
C PRO A 163 5.44 -6.29 8.72
N ILE A 164 5.43 -5.46 7.68
CA ILE A 164 5.54 -5.85 6.28
C ILE A 164 6.81 -5.23 5.72
N GLU A 165 7.77 -6.09 5.42
CA GLU A 165 8.96 -5.69 4.69
C GLU A 165 8.59 -5.43 3.21
N PRO A 166 8.94 -4.26 2.65
CA PRO A 166 8.61 -3.93 1.27
C PRO A 166 9.28 -4.87 0.27
N LYS A 167 8.51 -5.31 -0.73
CA LYS A 167 9.03 -6.05 -1.91
C LYS A 167 8.33 -5.53 -3.15
N VAL A 168 9.07 -5.16 -4.17
CA VAL A 168 8.52 -4.61 -5.41
C VAL A 168 7.46 -5.56 -5.99
N GLY A 169 6.31 -5.00 -6.33
CA GLY A 169 5.16 -5.70 -6.87
C GLY A 169 4.26 -6.38 -5.82
N ASP A 170 4.65 -6.45 -4.54
CA ASP A 170 3.74 -6.91 -3.49
C ASP A 170 2.70 -5.85 -3.19
N PHE A 171 1.44 -6.28 -3.06
CA PHE A 171 0.31 -5.45 -2.68
C PHE A 171 -0.50 -6.10 -1.56
N TYR A 172 -0.77 -5.36 -0.50
CA TYR A 172 -1.49 -5.84 0.67
C TYR A 172 -2.83 -5.13 0.80
N PHE A 173 -3.91 -5.90 0.92
CA PHE A 173 -5.26 -5.42 1.19
C PHE A 173 -5.62 -5.72 2.65
N PHE A 174 -6.25 -4.76 3.30
CA PHE A 174 -6.64 -4.87 4.70
C PHE A 174 -7.90 -4.04 4.98
N PRO A 175 -8.68 -4.34 6.03
CA PRO A 175 -9.81 -3.52 6.41
C PRO A 175 -9.37 -2.08 6.71
N HIS A 176 -10.15 -1.10 6.26
CA HIS A 176 -9.82 0.32 6.36
C HIS A 176 -9.50 0.81 7.78
N TYR A 177 -10.14 0.20 8.77
CA TYR A 177 -9.98 0.57 10.20
C TYR A 177 -8.66 0.09 10.83
N LEU A 178 -7.87 -0.76 10.16
CA LEU A 178 -6.56 -1.13 10.68
C LEU A 178 -5.64 0.07 10.70
N MET A 179 -5.23 0.46 11.89
CA MET A 179 -4.19 1.46 12.03
C MET A 179 -2.92 0.98 11.41
N HIS A 180 -2.22 1.86 10.73
CA HIS A 180 -0.96 1.53 10.09
C HIS A 180 -0.03 2.74 10.05
N THR A 181 1.25 2.45 9.88
CA THR A 181 2.33 3.43 9.79
C THR A 181 3.40 2.95 8.83
N VAL A 182 4.14 3.89 8.25
CA VAL A 182 5.34 3.59 7.47
C VAL A 182 6.54 4.21 8.17
N TYR A 183 7.52 3.36 8.49
CA TYR A 183 8.74 3.80 9.16
C TYR A 183 9.63 4.63 8.24
N PRO A 184 10.30 5.67 8.77
CA PRO A 184 11.35 6.34 8.05
C PRO A 184 12.51 5.39 7.80
N PHE A 185 13.21 5.60 6.70
CA PHE A 185 14.46 4.93 6.36
C PHE A 185 15.57 5.97 6.16
N LYS A 186 16.80 5.53 5.95
CA LYS A 186 17.96 6.41 5.86
C LYS A 186 19.12 5.75 5.10
N GLY A 187 20.12 6.57 4.79
CA GLY A 187 21.35 6.10 4.15
C GLY A 187 21.23 5.91 2.63
N THR A 188 20.20 6.50 2.02
CA THR A 188 20.03 6.54 0.57
C THR A 188 19.31 7.82 0.15
N LYS A 189 19.59 8.31 -1.06
CA LYS A 189 18.82 9.39 -1.69
C LYS A 189 17.73 8.88 -2.62
N GLU A 190 17.64 7.56 -2.79
CA GLU A 190 16.66 6.93 -3.65
C GLU A 190 15.27 6.96 -3.00
N GLU A 191 14.25 7.02 -3.84
CA GLU A 191 12.87 7.05 -3.41
C GLU A 191 12.30 5.65 -3.17
N ARG A 192 11.35 5.56 -2.24
CA ARG A 192 10.41 4.46 -2.08
C ARG A 192 9.07 4.89 -2.66
N LEU A 193 8.63 4.23 -3.72
CA LEU A 193 7.30 4.46 -4.32
C LEU A 193 6.31 3.43 -3.82
N SER A 194 5.22 3.90 -3.24
CA SER A 194 4.08 3.05 -2.90
C SER A 194 2.80 3.58 -3.53
N LEU A 195 1.87 2.66 -3.77
CA LEU A 195 0.56 2.93 -4.32
C LEU A 195 -0.49 2.52 -3.31
N ILE A 196 -1.37 3.45 -2.98
CA ILE A 196 -2.42 3.29 -1.99
C ILE A 196 -3.78 3.27 -2.68
N HIS A 197 -4.75 2.54 -2.14
CA HIS A 197 -6.14 2.63 -2.57
C HIS A 197 -7.11 2.56 -1.39
N ILE A 198 -8.29 3.14 -1.59
CA ILE A 198 -9.47 3.01 -0.74
C ILE A 198 -10.63 2.57 -1.63
N SER A 199 -11.37 1.56 -1.20
CA SER A 199 -12.48 1.01 -1.97
C SER A 199 -13.64 0.52 -1.12
N GLU A 200 -14.78 0.34 -1.78
CA GLU A 200 -16.00 -0.21 -1.22
C GLU A 200 -16.51 -1.34 -2.14
N PRO A 201 -16.42 -2.60 -1.72
CA PRO A 201 -17.19 -3.67 -2.33
C PRO A 201 -18.63 -3.62 -1.83
N THR A 202 -19.57 -4.13 -2.61
CA THR A 202 -20.92 -4.42 -2.08
C THR A 202 -20.79 -5.43 -0.95
N ARG A 203 -21.51 -5.20 0.15
CA ARG A 203 -21.49 -6.11 1.29
C ARG A 203 -22.00 -7.48 0.85
N PRO A 204 -21.26 -8.56 1.08
CA PRO A 204 -21.77 -9.90 0.88
C PRO A 204 -22.80 -10.19 1.97
N TYR A 205 -24.05 -10.37 1.58
CA TYR A 205 -25.13 -10.78 2.47
C TYR A 205 -25.18 -12.29 2.65
#